data_5e4fe0bfdde13c8a8ae38c9ced2bcb89
#
_entry.id   5e4fe0bfdde13c8a8ae38c9ced2bcb89
#
_cell.length_a   1.000
_cell.length_b   1.000
_cell.length_c   1.000
_cell.angle_alpha   90.00
_cell.angle_beta   90.00
_cell.angle_gamma   90.00
#
_symmetry.space_group_name_H-M   'P 1'
#
loop_
_entity.id
_entity.type
_entity.pdbx_description
1 polymer ?
#
loop_
_entity_poly.entity_id
_entity_poly.type
_entity_poly.pdbx_seq_one_letter_code
_entity_poly.pdbx_strand_id
1 'polypeptide(L)'
;MTKPAYLVLEDGSVHPGTTFGAEFPGYGEVVFNTSMTGYQEMLTDPSYAGQLVTLTYPLVGNYGINQEDFESRRIQVAGLIVREHCVQPSHGRSVRTLEEFLGAQGIPGLAGVDTRAITRRLRSRGVMMGAITQTPPESELGRLAGIKRYDEVDFVRTVTTETEFHWDNPPLGPGEPAKYRIVVSDCGLKYNILRLLRQRGCEVVAVPATTPAEDILALGPSGVLLSPGPGDPQL
;
A
#
# COMPACT_ATOMS: atom_id res chain seq x y z
N MET A 1 20.41 -13.96 -2.94
CA MET A 1 20.11 -15.18 -3.77
C MET A 1 18.61 -15.43 -3.68
N THR A 2 17.92 -15.58 -4.81
CA THR A 2 16.49 -15.93 -4.85
C THR A 2 16.29 -17.33 -4.26
N LYS A 3 15.32 -17.49 -3.36
CA LYS A 3 14.98 -18.79 -2.75
C LYS A 3 13.59 -19.23 -3.24
N PRO A 4 13.33 -20.54 -3.35
CA PRO A 4 11.99 -21.05 -3.62
C PRO A 4 11.00 -20.56 -2.55
N ALA A 5 9.83 -20.13 -3.00
CA ALA A 5 8.74 -19.68 -2.14
C ALA A 5 7.39 -19.94 -2.80
N TYR A 6 6.34 -19.77 -2.06
CA TYR A 6 4.98 -20.08 -2.50
C TYR A 6 4.03 -18.95 -2.11
N LEU A 7 3.03 -18.70 -2.96
CA LEU A 7 1.78 -18.13 -2.51
C LEU A 7 0.83 -19.29 -2.20
N VAL A 8 0.39 -19.38 -0.96
CA VAL A 8 -0.62 -20.33 -0.47
C VAL A 8 -1.91 -19.55 -0.22
N LEU A 9 -3.02 -19.95 -0.85
CA LEU A 9 -4.33 -19.34 -0.63
C LEU A 9 -5.16 -20.19 0.34
N GLU A 10 -6.10 -19.59 1.04
CA GLU A 10 -6.97 -20.26 2.02
C GLU A 10 -7.79 -21.42 1.45
N ASP A 11 -8.03 -21.44 0.14
CA ASP A 11 -8.72 -22.54 -0.56
C ASP A 11 -7.81 -23.74 -0.89
N GLY A 12 -6.57 -23.71 -0.40
CA GLY A 12 -5.56 -24.77 -0.60
C GLY A 12 -4.78 -24.66 -1.91
N SER A 13 -5.04 -23.66 -2.75
CA SER A 13 -4.25 -23.49 -3.96
C SER A 13 -2.85 -22.95 -3.67
N VAL A 14 -1.86 -23.50 -4.38
CA VAL A 14 -0.44 -23.17 -4.20
C VAL A 14 0.14 -22.71 -5.53
N HIS A 15 0.81 -21.57 -5.49
CA HIS A 15 1.48 -20.99 -6.65
C HIS A 15 2.99 -20.87 -6.34
N PRO A 16 3.85 -21.73 -6.92
CA PRO A 16 5.30 -21.71 -6.70
C PRO A 16 5.93 -20.51 -7.40
N GLY A 17 6.98 -19.98 -6.77
CA GLY A 17 7.78 -18.86 -7.28
C GLY A 17 9.10 -18.73 -6.54
N THR A 18 9.68 -17.56 -6.57
CA THR A 18 10.95 -17.22 -5.90
C THR A 18 10.82 -15.93 -5.12
N THR A 19 11.55 -15.84 -3.99
CA THR A 19 11.58 -14.63 -3.16
C THR A 19 12.34 -13.49 -3.82
N PHE A 20 11.89 -12.26 -3.55
CA PHE A 20 12.66 -11.03 -3.63
C PHE A 20 12.21 -10.08 -2.50
N GLY A 21 12.98 -9.04 -2.19
CA GLY A 21 12.70 -8.18 -1.04
C GLY A 21 13.06 -8.86 0.29
N ALA A 22 12.17 -8.81 1.28
CA ALA A 22 12.42 -9.41 2.59
C ALA A 22 12.20 -10.93 2.61
N GLU A 23 12.97 -11.63 3.46
CA GLU A 23 12.90 -13.10 3.61
C GLU A 23 11.88 -13.53 4.69
N PHE A 24 10.96 -12.66 5.10
CA PHE A 24 9.93 -12.96 6.08
C PHE A 24 8.63 -13.38 5.41
N PRO A 25 7.81 -14.24 6.04
CA PRO A 25 6.50 -14.56 5.51
C PRO A 25 5.60 -13.32 5.55
N GLY A 26 4.77 -13.15 4.52
CA GLY A 26 3.72 -12.12 4.46
C GLY A 26 2.35 -12.79 4.48
N TYR A 27 1.45 -12.27 5.29
CA TYR A 27 0.07 -12.74 5.41
C TYR A 27 -0.90 -11.61 5.15
N GLY A 28 -2.00 -11.89 4.49
CA GLY A 28 -3.03 -10.88 4.23
C GLY A 28 -4.07 -11.34 3.24
N GLU A 29 -5.03 -10.46 3.00
CA GLU A 29 -6.00 -10.63 1.93
C GLU A 29 -5.31 -10.46 0.58
N VAL A 30 -5.48 -11.44 -0.31
CA VAL A 30 -4.88 -11.41 -1.65
C VAL A 30 -5.81 -10.67 -2.59
N VAL A 31 -5.29 -9.58 -3.14
CA VAL A 31 -5.98 -8.74 -4.12
C VAL A 31 -5.16 -8.62 -5.39
N PHE A 32 -5.76 -8.10 -6.46
CA PHE A 32 -5.02 -7.85 -7.69
C PHE A 32 -5.25 -6.42 -8.21
N ASN A 33 -4.23 -5.90 -8.90
CA ASN A 33 -4.31 -4.63 -9.60
C ASN A 33 -3.89 -4.82 -11.06
N THR A 34 -4.64 -4.19 -11.97
CA THR A 34 -4.44 -4.32 -13.43
C THR A 34 -3.74 -3.13 -14.07
N SER A 35 -3.29 -2.17 -13.28
CA SER A 35 -2.54 -1.01 -13.77
C SER A 35 -1.21 -1.44 -14.40
N MET A 36 -0.82 -0.78 -15.49
CA MET A 36 0.42 -1.07 -16.19
C MET A 36 1.63 -0.35 -15.56
N THR A 37 1.39 0.66 -14.73
CA THR A 37 2.39 1.51 -14.08
C THR A 37 1.87 1.96 -12.71
N GLY A 38 2.69 2.66 -11.92
CA GLY A 38 2.28 3.17 -10.61
C GLY A 38 2.45 2.17 -9.48
N TYR A 39 3.40 1.24 -9.59
CA TYR A 39 3.62 0.27 -8.52
C TYR A 39 4.16 0.89 -7.24
N GLN A 40 4.94 1.99 -7.30
CA GLN A 40 5.44 2.67 -6.12
C GLN A 40 4.30 3.35 -5.37
N GLU A 41 3.42 4.05 -6.09
CA GLU A 41 2.22 4.68 -5.56
C GLU A 41 1.33 3.63 -4.88
N MET A 42 1.10 2.49 -5.55
CA MET A 42 0.29 1.42 -5.01
C MET A 42 0.90 0.77 -3.75
N LEU A 43 2.22 0.51 -3.74
CA LEU A 43 2.91 -0.04 -2.59
C LEU A 43 2.81 0.87 -1.35
N THR A 44 2.79 2.18 -1.56
CA THR A 44 2.74 3.20 -0.50
C THR A 44 1.34 3.75 -0.24
N ASP A 45 0.33 3.27 -0.98
CA ASP A 45 -1.08 3.64 -0.79
C ASP A 45 -1.65 2.98 0.47
N PRO A 46 -2.09 3.74 1.48
CA PRO A 46 -2.68 3.18 2.70
C PRO A 46 -3.90 2.29 2.45
N SER A 47 -4.61 2.48 1.33
CA SER A 47 -5.77 1.64 0.98
C SER A 47 -5.43 0.15 0.82
N TYR A 48 -4.15 -0.20 0.61
CA TYR A 48 -3.69 -1.59 0.52
C TYR A 48 -3.10 -2.14 1.82
N ALA A 49 -3.27 -1.44 2.95
CA ALA A 49 -2.76 -1.93 4.23
C ALA A 49 -3.30 -3.33 4.55
N GLY A 50 -2.39 -4.24 4.94
CA GLY A 50 -2.73 -5.62 5.27
C GLY A 50 -3.03 -6.53 4.07
N GLN A 51 -2.83 -6.08 2.83
CA GLN A 51 -3.10 -6.86 1.63
C GLN A 51 -1.83 -7.38 0.95
N LEU A 52 -1.91 -8.58 0.38
CA LEU A 52 -0.95 -9.14 -0.56
C LEU A 52 -1.38 -8.76 -1.98
N VAL A 53 -0.63 -7.86 -2.62
CA VAL A 53 -1.05 -7.29 -3.90
C VAL A 53 -0.42 -8.05 -5.06
N THR A 54 -1.27 -8.60 -5.94
CA THR A 54 -0.86 -9.25 -7.19
C THR A 54 -0.94 -8.26 -8.34
N LEU A 55 0.18 -7.99 -9.01
CA LEU A 55 0.22 -7.17 -10.22
C LEU A 55 0.07 -8.03 -11.46
N THR A 56 -0.90 -7.66 -12.32
CA THR A 56 -1.14 -8.41 -13.56
C THR A 56 -0.19 -8.01 -14.68
N TYR A 57 0.44 -6.83 -14.60
CA TYR A 57 1.45 -6.41 -15.56
C TYR A 57 2.69 -7.31 -15.46
N PRO A 58 3.22 -7.80 -16.59
CA PRO A 58 4.22 -8.86 -16.58
C PRO A 58 5.53 -8.50 -15.90
N LEU A 59 6.07 -7.29 -16.14
CA LEU A 59 7.36 -6.82 -15.63
C LEU A 59 7.17 -5.65 -14.68
N VAL A 60 7.60 -5.79 -13.43
CA VAL A 60 7.45 -4.77 -12.38
C VAL A 60 8.81 -4.38 -11.83
N GLY A 61 9.01 -3.10 -11.50
CA GLY A 61 10.28 -2.57 -11.00
C GLY A 61 11.16 -1.90 -12.06
N ASN A 62 10.72 -1.86 -13.30
CA ASN A 62 11.50 -1.41 -14.46
C ASN A 62 11.93 0.06 -14.42
N TYR A 63 11.23 0.92 -13.68
CA TYR A 63 11.61 2.34 -13.46
C TYR A 63 12.16 2.62 -12.05
N GLY A 64 12.35 1.58 -11.23
CA GLY A 64 12.89 1.70 -9.87
C GLY A 64 11.95 2.45 -8.92
N ILE A 65 12.54 3.03 -7.88
CA ILE A 65 11.86 3.85 -6.86
C ILE A 65 12.44 5.26 -6.91
N ASN A 66 11.59 6.27 -6.87
CA ASN A 66 11.96 7.68 -6.85
C ASN A 66 11.42 8.38 -5.58
N GLN A 67 11.78 9.64 -5.38
CA GLN A 67 11.38 10.40 -4.18
C GLN A 67 10.03 11.11 -4.29
N GLU A 68 9.42 11.16 -5.48
CA GLU A 68 8.24 11.97 -5.75
C GLU A 68 6.93 11.16 -5.67
N ASP A 69 6.97 9.88 -6.07
CA ASP A 69 5.78 9.05 -6.29
C ASP A 69 5.32 8.28 -5.03
N PHE A 70 5.62 8.81 -3.84
CA PHE A 70 5.11 8.26 -2.59
C PHE A 70 3.69 8.76 -2.31
N GLU A 71 2.82 7.84 -1.91
CA GLU A 71 1.46 8.15 -1.43
C GLU A 71 1.34 8.14 0.09
N SER A 72 2.35 7.61 0.81
CA SER A 72 2.49 7.73 2.27
C SER A 72 3.95 7.55 2.69
N ARG A 73 4.22 7.65 3.99
CA ARG A 73 5.57 7.60 4.58
C ARG A 73 6.29 6.25 4.44
N ARG A 74 5.58 5.17 4.16
CA ARG A 74 6.12 3.79 4.13
C ARG A 74 5.37 2.91 3.13
N ILE A 75 5.88 1.70 2.92
CA ILE A 75 5.11 0.64 2.26
C ILE A 75 3.95 0.24 3.17
N GLN A 76 2.77 0.07 2.59
CA GLN A 76 1.54 -0.27 3.30
C GLN A 76 1.09 -1.71 3.05
N VAL A 77 1.45 -2.28 1.90
CA VAL A 77 1.11 -3.66 1.55
C VAL A 77 1.81 -4.66 2.46
N ALA A 78 1.17 -5.81 2.72
CA ALA A 78 1.75 -6.93 3.45
C ALA A 78 2.70 -7.79 2.59
N GLY A 79 2.64 -7.66 1.27
CA GLY A 79 3.53 -8.32 0.31
C GLY A 79 3.17 -8.02 -1.13
N LEU A 80 4.12 -8.29 -2.03
CA LEU A 80 3.99 -8.06 -3.47
C LEU A 80 4.15 -9.35 -4.26
N ILE A 81 3.22 -9.59 -5.21
CA ILE A 81 3.21 -10.78 -6.05
C ILE A 81 3.27 -10.36 -7.51
N VAL A 82 4.30 -10.82 -8.24
CA VAL A 82 4.55 -10.43 -9.63
C VAL A 82 4.91 -11.63 -10.50
N ARG A 83 4.71 -11.51 -11.79
CA ARG A 83 5.19 -12.50 -12.76
C ARG A 83 6.71 -12.41 -12.90
N GLU A 84 7.23 -11.19 -13.10
CA GLU A 84 8.66 -10.92 -13.26
C GLU A 84 9.01 -9.61 -12.56
N HIS A 85 10.08 -9.59 -11.78
CA HIS A 85 10.61 -8.35 -11.22
C HIS A 85 11.88 -7.93 -11.94
N CYS A 86 12.01 -6.63 -12.17
CA CYS A 86 13.17 -6.04 -12.82
C CYS A 86 14.30 -5.84 -11.80
N VAL A 87 15.41 -6.55 -12.00
CA VAL A 87 16.60 -6.47 -11.12
C VAL A 87 17.37 -5.16 -11.32
N GLN A 88 17.40 -4.66 -12.57
CA GLN A 88 18.13 -3.45 -12.92
C GLN A 88 17.18 -2.43 -13.58
N PRO A 89 16.63 -1.50 -12.81
CA PRO A 89 15.75 -0.47 -13.36
C PRO A 89 16.52 0.48 -14.27
N SER A 90 15.84 1.00 -15.30
CA SER A 90 16.38 1.96 -16.26
C SER A 90 15.51 3.20 -16.30
N HIS A 91 15.72 4.13 -15.36
CA HIS A 91 15.01 5.40 -15.33
C HIS A 91 15.86 6.49 -14.64
N GLY A 92 15.88 7.70 -15.20
CA GLY A 92 16.74 8.79 -14.73
C GLY A 92 16.44 9.29 -13.28
N ARG A 93 15.24 9.04 -12.75
CA ARG A 93 14.87 9.40 -11.37
C ARG A 93 15.00 8.25 -10.38
N SER A 94 15.38 7.06 -10.83
CA SER A 94 15.54 5.89 -9.95
C SER A 94 16.67 6.10 -8.97
N VAL A 95 16.37 5.98 -7.67
CA VAL A 95 17.35 6.09 -6.57
C VAL A 95 17.64 4.74 -5.91
N ARG A 96 16.78 3.73 -6.16
CA ARG A 96 16.97 2.35 -5.69
C ARG A 96 16.09 1.38 -6.49
N THR A 97 16.39 0.10 -6.36
CA THR A 97 15.57 -0.97 -6.95
C THR A 97 14.31 -1.24 -6.13
N LEU A 98 13.34 -1.92 -6.75
CA LEU A 98 12.15 -2.40 -6.07
C LEU A 98 12.49 -3.41 -4.96
N GLU A 99 13.46 -4.32 -5.22
CA GLU A 99 13.93 -5.32 -4.24
C GLU A 99 14.52 -4.67 -3.00
N GLU A 100 15.41 -3.68 -3.17
CA GLU A 100 15.99 -2.93 -2.06
C GLU A 100 14.92 -2.16 -1.26
N PHE A 101 13.91 -1.61 -1.94
CA PHE A 101 12.85 -0.87 -1.29
C PHE A 101 11.97 -1.77 -0.42
N LEU A 102 11.55 -2.92 -0.93
CA LEU A 102 10.79 -3.92 -0.18
C LEU A 102 11.63 -4.47 1.00
N GLY A 103 12.88 -4.86 0.73
CA GLY A 103 13.78 -5.44 1.73
C GLY A 103 14.07 -4.50 2.89
N ALA A 104 14.29 -3.20 2.61
CA ALA A 104 14.55 -2.18 3.63
C ALA A 104 13.39 -1.97 4.61
N GLN A 105 12.18 -2.33 4.22
CA GLN A 105 10.97 -2.19 5.05
C GLN A 105 10.39 -3.54 5.51
N GLY A 106 11.10 -4.63 5.30
CA GLY A 106 10.68 -5.96 5.77
C GLY A 106 9.50 -6.55 4.99
N ILE A 107 9.27 -6.10 3.75
CA ILE A 107 8.14 -6.56 2.93
C ILE A 107 8.58 -7.68 1.99
N PRO A 108 7.92 -8.86 2.03
CA PRO A 108 8.22 -9.95 1.12
C PRO A 108 7.68 -9.70 -0.29
N GLY A 109 8.44 -10.16 -1.28
CA GLY A 109 8.01 -10.24 -2.66
C GLY A 109 8.08 -11.67 -3.17
N LEU A 110 7.15 -12.04 -4.06
CA LEU A 110 7.11 -13.33 -4.76
C LEU A 110 7.08 -13.09 -6.26
N ALA A 111 8.06 -13.61 -6.97
CA ALA A 111 8.18 -13.52 -8.43
C ALA A 111 8.11 -14.91 -9.09
N GLY A 112 7.87 -14.95 -10.39
CA GLY A 112 7.83 -16.19 -11.17
C GLY A 112 6.49 -16.91 -11.18
N VAL A 113 5.44 -16.30 -10.61
CA VAL A 113 4.11 -16.91 -10.51
C VAL A 113 3.21 -16.57 -11.70
N ASP A 114 2.22 -17.42 -11.98
CA ASP A 114 1.17 -17.12 -12.95
C ASP A 114 0.14 -16.15 -12.34
N THR A 115 0.43 -14.85 -12.43
CA THR A 115 -0.44 -13.79 -11.91
C THR A 115 -1.81 -13.77 -12.60
N ARG A 116 -1.92 -14.26 -13.85
CA ARG A 116 -3.18 -14.39 -14.56
C ARG A 116 -4.06 -15.49 -13.94
N ALA A 117 -3.48 -16.64 -13.60
CA ALA A 117 -4.22 -17.73 -12.93
C ALA A 117 -4.72 -17.26 -11.55
N ILE A 118 -3.88 -16.58 -10.77
CA ILE A 118 -4.26 -16.00 -9.46
C ILE A 118 -5.42 -15.03 -9.66
N THR A 119 -5.29 -14.05 -10.56
CA THR A 119 -6.34 -13.05 -10.83
C THR A 119 -7.67 -13.68 -11.24
N ARG A 120 -7.65 -14.68 -12.13
CA ARG A 120 -8.87 -15.41 -12.55
C ARG A 120 -9.53 -16.12 -11.38
N ARG A 121 -8.73 -16.70 -10.48
CA ARG A 121 -9.21 -17.37 -9.28
C ARG A 121 -9.89 -16.38 -8.34
N LEU A 122 -9.24 -15.26 -8.02
CA LEU A 122 -9.80 -14.20 -7.19
C LEU A 122 -11.09 -13.61 -7.78
N ARG A 123 -11.16 -13.44 -9.10
CA ARG A 123 -12.40 -12.97 -9.77
C ARG A 123 -13.56 -13.97 -9.68
N SER A 124 -13.29 -15.26 -9.65
CA SER A 124 -14.33 -16.28 -9.61
C SER A 124 -14.78 -16.67 -8.20
N ARG A 125 -13.88 -16.54 -7.21
CA ARG A 125 -14.12 -16.97 -5.81
C ARG A 125 -14.32 -15.80 -4.84
N GLY A 126 -13.95 -14.58 -5.22
CA GLY A 126 -13.79 -13.44 -4.35
C GLY A 126 -12.35 -13.31 -3.84
N VAL A 127 -12.09 -12.28 -3.05
CA VAL A 127 -10.83 -12.10 -2.34
C VAL A 127 -10.64 -13.22 -1.32
N MET A 128 -9.40 -13.60 -1.06
CA MET A 128 -9.04 -14.73 -0.19
C MET A 128 -7.85 -14.35 0.68
N MET A 129 -7.80 -14.90 1.89
CA MET A 129 -6.59 -14.84 2.70
C MET A 129 -5.49 -15.69 2.06
N GLY A 130 -4.24 -15.22 2.18
CA GLY A 130 -3.09 -15.92 1.63
C GLY A 130 -1.82 -15.66 2.40
N ALA A 131 -0.79 -16.45 2.07
CA ALA A 131 0.56 -16.33 2.62
C ALA A 131 1.62 -16.37 1.51
N ILE A 132 2.57 -15.44 1.55
CA ILE A 132 3.85 -15.57 0.85
C ILE A 132 4.80 -16.24 1.84
N THR A 133 5.31 -17.43 1.53
CA THR A 133 6.08 -18.23 2.47
C THR A 133 7.15 -19.09 1.80
N GLN A 134 8.19 -19.44 2.55
CA GLN A 134 9.19 -20.46 2.19
C GLN A 134 8.90 -21.79 2.91
N THR A 135 7.95 -21.80 3.82
CA THR A 135 7.52 -22.99 4.57
C THR A 135 6.69 -23.91 3.67
N PRO A 136 6.72 -25.25 3.89
CA PRO A 136 5.88 -26.17 3.14
C PRO A 136 4.38 -25.77 3.18
N PRO A 137 3.70 -25.77 2.02
CA PRO A 137 2.31 -25.26 1.91
C PRO A 137 1.31 -25.90 2.88
N GLU A 138 1.49 -27.17 3.20
CA GLU A 138 0.59 -27.93 4.07
C GLU A 138 0.55 -27.35 5.51
N SER A 139 1.69 -26.82 5.98
CA SER A 139 1.76 -26.20 7.32
C SER A 139 1.18 -24.79 7.34
N GLU A 140 1.13 -24.10 6.20
CA GLU A 140 0.62 -22.73 6.12
C GLU A 140 -0.91 -22.65 6.14
N LEU A 141 -1.62 -23.65 5.63
CA LEU A 141 -3.09 -23.68 5.67
C LEU A 141 -3.63 -23.63 7.10
N GLY A 142 -2.98 -24.35 8.02
CA GLY A 142 -3.34 -24.29 9.44
C GLY A 142 -3.11 -22.92 10.08
N ARG A 143 -2.05 -22.22 9.67
CA ARG A 143 -1.76 -20.85 10.14
C ARG A 143 -2.74 -19.84 9.56
N LEU A 144 -3.04 -19.92 8.27
CA LEU A 144 -4.02 -19.04 7.61
C LEU A 144 -5.39 -19.09 8.26
N ALA A 145 -5.85 -20.29 8.68
CA ALA A 145 -7.12 -20.46 9.39
C ALA A 145 -7.16 -19.76 10.77
N GLY A 146 -6.00 -19.47 11.37
CA GLY A 146 -5.89 -18.78 12.67
C GLY A 146 -5.64 -17.26 12.57
N ILE A 147 -5.48 -16.73 11.37
CA ILE A 147 -5.24 -15.29 11.14
C ILE A 147 -6.59 -14.57 11.05
N LYS A 148 -6.69 -13.41 11.70
CA LYS A 148 -7.87 -12.54 11.57
C LYS A 148 -8.12 -12.22 10.10
N ARG A 149 -9.37 -12.27 9.70
CA ARG A 149 -9.79 -11.86 8.36
C ARG A 149 -9.63 -10.35 8.21
N TYR A 150 -9.59 -9.89 6.96
CA TYR A 150 -9.38 -8.48 6.64
C TYR A 150 -10.47 -7.58 7.23
N ASP A 151 -11.72 -8.06 7.23
CA ASP A 151 -12.90 -7.39 7.78
C ASP A 151 -13.01 -7.41 9.32
N GLU A 152 -12.05 -8.06 10.00
CA GLU A 152 -11.97 -8.12 11.48
C GLU A 152 -10.87 -7.19 12.05
N VAL A 153 -10.19 -6.41 11.18
CA VAL A 153 -9.05 -5.58 11.58
C VAL A 153 -9.32 -4.11 11.25
N ASP A 154 -9.27 -3.25 12.28
CA ASP A 154 -9.30 -1.80 12.11
C ASP A 154 -7.94 -1.31 11.55
N PHE A 155 -7.83 -1.31 10.23
CA PHE A 155 -6.64 -0.84 9.53
C PHE A 155 -6.48 0.68 9.57
N VAL A 156 -7.55 1.45 9.76
CA VAL A 156 -7.47 2.91 9.88
C VAL A 156 -6.53 3.30 11.01
N ARG A 157 -6.62 2.63 12.16
CA ARG A 157 -5.72 2.87 13.31
C ARG A 157 -4.24 2.55 13.02
N THR A 158 -3.96 1.70 12.03
CA THR A 158 -2.59 1.33 11.68
C THR A 158 -1.94 2.28 10.67
N VAL A 159 -2.75 2.98 9.88
CA VAL A 159 -2.28 3.85 8.80
C VAL A 159 -2.39 5.34 9.10
N THR A 160 -3.31 5.74 9.96
CA THR A 160 -3.51 7.15 10.35
C THR A 160 -2.24 7.81 10.89
N THR A 161 -2.11 9.11 10.73
CA THR A 161 -1.00 9.86 11.34
C THR A 161 -1.09 9.81 12.87
N GLU A 162 0.05 9.88 13.53
CA GLU A 162 0.12 9.89 15.00
C GLU A 162 -0.18 11.29 15.58
N THR A 163 0.15 12.33 14.83
CA THR A 163 0.01 13.73 15.24
C THR A 163 -0.47 14.58 14.08
N GLU A 164 -1.02 15.74 14.39
CA GLU A 164 -1.29 16.79 13.42
C GLU A 164 -0.03 17.18 12.66
N PHE A 165 -0.15 17.42 11.36
CA PHE A 165 0.92 17.99 10.55
C PHE A 165 0.40 18.90 9.44
N HIS A 166 1.21 19.91 9.09
CA HIS A 166 0.97 20.78 7.95
C HIS A 166 1.65 20.24 6.70
N TRP A 167 0.93 20.29 5.59
CA TRP A 167 1.46 19.84 4.28
C TRP A 167 1.84 21.06 3.43
N ASP A 168 3.14 21.26 3.18
CA ASP A 168 3.67 22.42 2.49
C ASP A 168 4.25 22.15 1.09
N ASN A 169 4.02 20.95 0.54
CA ASN A 169 4.52 20.54 -0.77
C ASN A 169 3.38 20.33 -1.78
N PRO A 170 3.33 21.03 -2.95
CA PRO A 170 4.23 22.15 -3.30
C PRO A 170 4.01 23.39 -2.43
N PRO A 171 5.00 24.30 -2.30
CA PRO A 171 4.81 25.56 -1.60
C PRO A 171 3.75 26.41 -2.30
N LEU A 172 3.08 27.28 -1.54
CA LEU A 172 2.26 28.34 -2.13
C LEU A 172 3.17 29.39 -2.80
N GLY A 173 2.63 30.12 -3.76
CA GLY A 173 3.38 31.20 -4.43
C GLY A 173 3.94 32.22 -3.42
N PRO A 174 5.09 32.83 -3.70
CA PRO A 174 5.70 33.82 -2.81
C PRO A 174 4.73 34.99 -2.54
N GLY A 175 4.37 35.18 -1.25
CA GLY A 175 3.47 36.27 -0.84
C GLY A 175 1.99 36.06 -1.12
N GLU A 176 1.61 34.92 -1.68
CA GLU A 176 0.18 34.59 -1.84
C GLU A 176 -0.38 33.95 -0.56
N PRO A 177 -1.41 34.56 0.09
CA PRO A 177 -2.09 33.93 1.21
C PRO A 177 -2.87 32.71 0.72
N ALA A 178 -2.97 31.69 1.56
CA ALA A 178 -3.86 30.57 1.27
C ALA A 178 -5.30 31.04 1.09
N LYS A 179 -5.97 30.52 0.06
CA LYS A 179 -7.38 30.85 -0.23
C LYS A 179 -8.34 30.22 0.79
N TYR A 180 -8.03 28.99 1.20
CA TYR A 180 -8.84 28.21 2.12
C TYR A 180 -7.92 27.38 3.02
N ARG A 181 -8.35 27.16 4.27
CA ARG A 181 -7.74 26.14 5.14
C ARG A 181 -8.58 24.87 5.08
N ILE A 182 -7.97 23.78 4.64
CA ILE A 182 -8.60 22.46 4.60
C ILE A 182 -7.99 21.58 5.67
N VAL A 183 -8.83 21.10 6.59
CA VAL A 183 -8.42 20.08 7.56
C VAL A 183 -8.79 18.71 7.01
N VAL A 184 -7.83 17.79 6.98
CA VAL A 184 -7.99 16.44 6.44
C VAL A 184 -7.91 15.44 7.58
N SER A 185 -9.00 14.72 7.84
CA SER A 185 -8.99 13.55 8.74
C SER A 185 -8.33 12.38 8.03
N ASP A 186 -7.22 11.91 8.58
CA ASP A 186 -6.39 10.85 7.97
C ASP A 186 -6.92 9.46 8.35
N CYS A 187 -7.82 8.92 7.53
CA CYS A 187 -8.26 7.53 7.62
C CYS A 187 -7.41 6.58 6.76
N GLY A 188 -6.35 7.06 6.14
CA GLY A 188 -5.49 6.36 5.17
C GLY A 188 -5.19 7.29 3.98
N LEU A 189 -4.71 8.47 4.31
CA LEU A 189 -4.55 9.60 3.41
C LEU A 189 -3.43 9.38 2.39
N LYS A 190 -3.78 9.59 1.13
CA LYS A 190 -2.81 9.62 0.02
C LYS A 190 -2.19 11.02 -0.11
N TYR A 191 -0.88 11.09 -0.19
CA TYR A 191 -0.16 12.36 -0.35
C TYR A 191 -0.56 13.13 -1.61
N ASN A 192 -1.01 12.43 -2.67
CA ASN A 192 -1.49 13.10 -3.86
C ASN A 192 -2.74 13.96 -3.61
N ILE A 193 -3.60 13.60 -2.66
CA ILE A 193 -4.73 14.42 -2.24
C ILE A 193 -4.23 15.76 -1.67
N LEU A 194 -3.21 15.70 -0.80
CA LEU A 194 -2.60 16.89 -0.20
C LEU A 194 -1.93 17.78 -1.25
N ARG A 195 -1.18 17.16 -2.20
CA ARG A 195 -0.55 17.87 -3.33
C ARG A 195 -1.58 18.62 -4.17
N LEU A 196 -2.71 17.97 -4.48
CA LEU A 196 -3.77 18.56 -5.28
C LEU A 196 -4.49 19.71 -4.55
N LEU A 197 -4.67 19.65 -3.23
CA LEU A 197 -5.21 20.74 -2.43
C LEU A 197 -4.25 21.95 -2.42
N ARG A 198 -2.94 21.70 -2.23
CA ARG A 198 -1.90 22.75 -2.28
C ARG A 198 -1.84 23.44 -3.63
N GLN A 199 -1.87 22.69 -4.72
CA GLN A 199 -1.90 23.23 -6.11
C GLN A 199 -3.11 24.14 -6.35
N ARG A 200 -4.20 23.95 -5.60
CA ARG A 200 -5.39 24.80 -5.65
C ARG A 200 -5.33 26.02 -4.71
N GLY A 201 -4.20 26.23 -4.05
CA GLY A 201 -3.98 27.38 -3.16
C GLY A 201 -4.55 27.17 -1.75
N CYS A 202 -4.74 25.91 -1.31
CA CYS A 202 -5.20 25.63 0.04
C CYS A 202 -4.02 25.51 1.02
N GLU A 203 -4.20 26.02 2.23
CA GLU A 203 -3.46 25.57 3.41
C GLU A 203 -4.04 24.21 3.83
N VAL A 204 -3.18 23.23 4.08
CA VAL A 204 -3.61 21.86 4.34
C VAL A 204 -3.05 21.40 5.68
N VAL A 205 -3.95 21.00 6.57
CA VAL A 205 -3.61 20.42 7.88
C VAL A 205 -4.19 19.01 7.94
N ALA A 206 -3.37 18.01 8.17
CA ALA A 206 -3.82 16.63 8.37
C ALA A 206 -3.85 16.31 9.85
N VAL A 207 -4.91 15.66 10.31
CA VAL A 207 -5.11 15.26 11.70
C VAL A 207 -5.38 13.75 11.78
N PRO A 208 -5.08 13.08 12.91
CA PRO A 208 -5.45 11.68 13.13
C PRO A 208 -6.94 11.42 12.90
N ALA A 209 -7.29 10.24 12.43
CA ALA A 209 -8.69 9.82 12.25
C ALA A 209 -9.51 9.86 13.55
N THR A 210 -8.83 9.77 14.69
CA THR A 210 -9.43 9.80 16.04
C THR A 210 -9.63 11.22 16.60
N THR A 211 -9.27 12.28 15.85
CA THR A 211 -9.40 13.66 16.32
C THR A 211 -10.87 14.03 16.48
N PRO A 212 -11.32 14.52 17.66
CA PRO A 212 -12.69 14.94 17.88
C PRO A 212 -13.11 16.07 16.94
N ALA A 213 -14.40 16.12 16.60
CA ALA A 213 -14.93 17.13 15.70
C ALA A 213 -14.72 18.56 16.24
N GLU A 214 -14.81 18.75 17.56
CA GLU A 214 -14.55 20.03 18.23
C GLU A 214 -13.11 20.54 18.04
N ASP A 215 -12.12 19.62 18.09
CA ASP A 215 -10.72 19.96 17.87
C ASP A 215 -10.46 20.30 16.39
N ILE A 216 -11.08 19.55 15.47
CA ILE A 216 -11.04 19.86 14.03
C ILE A 216 -11.61 21.26 13.77
N LEU A 217 -12.75 21.59 14.36
CA LEU A 217 -13.41 22.90 14.20
C LEU A 217 -12.59 24.03 14.84
N ALA A 218 -11.88 23.76 15.94
CA ALA A 218 -11.01 24.75 16.60
C ALA A 218 -9.84 25.19 15.70
N LEU A 219 -9.42 24.37 14.72
CA LEU A 219 -8.43 24.74 13.70
C LEU A 219 -8.93 25.79 12.70
N GLY A 220 -10.22 26.18 12.76
CA GLY A 220 -10.82 27.20 11.91
C GLY A 220 -10.85 26.79 10.42
N PRO A 221 -11.30 25.56 10.05
CA PRO A 221 -11.28 25.11 8.68
C PRO A 221 -12.32 25.85 7.82
N SER A 222 -11.95 26.15 6.56
CA SER A 222 -12.89 26.51 5.51
C SER A 222 -13.64 25.29 4.96
N GLY A 223 -13.08 24.10 5.15
CA GLY A 223 -13.67 22.81 4.79
C GLY A 223 -12.93 21.67 5.46
N VAL A 224 -13.63 20.56 5.67
CA VAL A 224 -13.10 19.30 6.20
C VAL A 224 -13.17 18.23 5.13
N LEU A 225 -12.08 17.48 4.94
CA LEU A 225 -12.01 16.34 4.06
C LEU A 225 -11.80 15.07 4.89
N LEU A 226 -12.66 14.09 4.72
CA LEU A 226 -12.45 12.74 5.23
C LEU A 226 -11.71 11.94 4.15
N SER A 227 -10.50 11.48 4.43
CA SER A 227 -9.74 10.74 3.44
C SER A 227 -10.32 9.34 3.21
N PRO A 228 -10.03 8.69 2.06
CA PRO A 228 -10.23 7.26 1.95
C PRO A 228 -9.35 6.51 2.95
N GLY A 229 -9.66 5.24 3.19
CA GLY A 229 -8.90 4.38 4.08
C GLY A 229 -9.07 2.90 3.74
N PRO A 230 -8.26 2.01 4.36
CA PRO A 230 -8.37 0.56 4.25
C PRO A 230 -9.41 -0.01 5.20
N GLY A 231 -9.80 -1.26 4.96
CA GLY A 231 -10.67 -2.03 5.86
C GLY A 231 -12.16 -1.86 5.62
N ASP A 232 -12.94 -2.41 6.53
CA ASP A 232 -14.40 -2.28 6.52
C ASP A 232 -14.80 -0.96 7.19
N PRO A 233 -15.61 -0.10 6.53
CA PRO A 233 -16.07 1.16 7.12
C PRO A 233 -17.03 0.98 8.31
N GLN A 234 -17.40 -0.23 8.68
CA GLN A 234 -18.22 -0.53 9.86
C GLN A 234 -17.39 -0.70 11.16
N LEU A 235 -16.05 -0.75 11.03
CA LEU A 235 -15.11 -0.84 12.17
C LEU A 235 -14.67 0.59 12.65
#